data_6f1ac932c912ce32b0290f511c610cc1
#
_entry.id   6f1ac932c912ce32b0290f511c610cc1
#
_cell.length_a   1.000
_cell.length_b   1.000
_cell.length_c   1.000
_cell.angle_alpha   90.00
_cell.angle_beta   90.00
_cell.angle_gamma   90.00
#
_symmetry.space_group_name_H-M   'P 1'
#
loop_
_entity.id
_entity.type
_entity.pdbx_description
1 polymer ?
#
loop_
_entity_poly.entity_id
_entity_poly.type
_entity_poly.pdbx_seq_one_letter_code
_entity_poly.pdbx_strand_id
1 'polypeptide(L)'
;CRLKGGRIDSGDIAYVSKKIRAKLDEEGLTDCKILVSNSMDEVLIRDLIMQGAQIDTFGIGERLITSRSEPVFGGVYKLAAVEDENGIIIPKIKVSENVEKISIPHFKKVYRFYGRDTGKAIADYITLYNEQVDDEKDIELFDPSATWKAKTVYNFTARERQVPIF
;
A
#
# COMPACT_ATOMS: atom_id res chain seq x y z
N CYS A 1 -18.47 19.53 36.16
CA CYS A 1 -17.86 18.72 35.07
C CYS A 1 -17.22 19.66 34.06
N ARG A 2 -15.92 19.52 33.83
CA ARG A 2 -15.18 20.37 32.88
C ARG A 2 -15.28 19.79 31.47
N LEU A 3 -15.55 20.61 30.45
CA LEU A 3 -15.59 20.21 29.06
C LEU A 3 -14.23 19.65 28.60
N LYS A 4 -14.22 18.45 28.01
CA LYS A 4 -13.01 17.77 27.57
C LYS A 4 -12.76 17.91 26.06
N GLY A 5 -13.81 18.10 25.27
CA GLY A 5 -13.73 18.29 23.84
C GLY A 5 -15.07 18.60 23.20
N GLY A 6 -15.02 19.10 21.98
CA GLY A 6 -16.17 19.35 21.14
C GLY A 6 -15.96 18.81 19.73
N ARG A 7 -17.06 18.50 19.01
CA ARG A 7 -17.04 17.99 17.64
C ARG A 7 -17.59 19.02 16.66
N ILE A 8 -16.84 19.24 15.58
CA ILE A 8 -17.28 20.00 14.42
C ILE A 8 -17.63 19.00 13.31
N ASP A 9 -18.81 19.13 12.72
CA ASP A 9 -19.36 18.20 11.74
C ASP A 9 -19.76 18.88 10.42
N SER A 10 -19.77 20.20 10.34
CA SER A 10 -20.24 20.92 9.15
C SER A 10 -19.73 22.36 9.11
N GLY A 11 -19.95 23.02 7.95
CA GLY A 11 -19.55 24.38 7.69
C GLY A 11 -18.08 24.51 7.24
N ASP A 12 -17.57 25.73 7.22
CA ASP A 12 -16.15 25.99 6.97
C ASP A 12 -15.32 25.56 8.19
N ILE A 13 -14.83 24.35 8.14
CA ILE A 13 -14.15 23.69 9.26
C ILE A 13 -12.89 24.47 9.66
N ALA A 14 -12.11 24.98 8.71
CA ALA A 14 -10.89 25.73 9.00
C ALA A 14 -11.21 27.02 9.76
N TYR A 15 -12.21 27.77 9.31
CA TYR A 15 -12.65 28.99 9.98
C TYR A 15 -13.27 28.70 11.35
N VAL A 16 -14.19 27.74 11.40
CA VAL A 16 -14.93 27.41 12.62
C VAL A 16 -14.00 26.88 13.71
N SER A 17 -13.03 26.01 13.36
CA SER A 17 -12.07 25.47 14.35
C SER A 17 -11.21 26.56 14.98
N LYS A 18 -10.73 27.53 14.19
CA LYS A 18 -9.97 28.68 14.69
C LYS A 18 -10.81 29.53 15.65
N LYS A 19 -12.06 29.79 15.28
CA LYS A 19 -12.99 30.61 16.09
C LYS A 19 -13.35 29.91 17.40
N ILE A 20 -13.59 28.60 17.37
CA ILE A 20 -13.86 27.81 18.56
C ILE A 20 -12.63 27.76 19.47
N ARG A 21 -11.43 27.54 18.91
CA ARG A 21 -10.19 27.50 19.69
C ARG A 21 -9.96 28.82 20.43
N ALA A 22 -10.11 29.93 19.74
CA ALA A 22 -9.98 31.26 20.36
C ALA A 22 -10.94 31.44 21.55
N LYS A 23 -12.22 31.10 21.38
CA LYS A 23 -13.21 31.17 22.47
C LYS A 23 -12.92 30.25 23.63
N LEU A 24 -12.46 29.01 23.35
CA LEU A 24 -12.08 28.08 24.41
C LEU A 24 -10.88 28.60 25.23
N ASP A 25 -9.93 29.25 24.56
CA ASP A 25 -8.76 29.84 25.20
C ASP A 25 -9.13 31.06 26.05
N GLU A 26 -10.02 31.93 25.55
CA GLU A 26 -10.60 33.06 26.32
C GLU A 26 -11.29 32.61 27.61
N GLU A 27 -11.98 31.47 27.57
CA GLU A 27 -12.65 30.86 28.73
C GLU A 27 -11.73 29.98 29.62
N GLY A 28 -10.43 29.99 29.35
CA GLY A 28 -9.43 29.20 30.08
C GLY A 28 -9.54 27.69 29.86
N LEU A 29 -10.17 27.24 28.76
CA LEU A 29 -10.35 25.83 28.41
C LEU A 29 -9.30 25.38 27.38
N THR A 30 -8.04 25.71 27.64
CA THR A 30 -6.91 25.44 26.73
C THR A 30 -6.63 23.95 26.49
N ASP A 31 -7.04 23.09 27.40
CA ASP A 31 -6.93 21.63 27.32
C ASP A 31 -8.12 20.96 26.60
N CYS A 32 -9.16 21.72 26.25
CA CYS A 32 -10.33 21.22 25.56
C CYS A 32 -10.01 20.89 24.10
N LYS A 33 -10.28 19.65 23.68
CA LYS A 33 -9.93 19.10 22.38
C LYS A 33 -10.99 19.41 21.32
N ILE A 34 -10.55 19.74 20.10
CA ILE A 34 -11.42 19.93 18.93
C ILE A 34 -11.30 18.70 18.03
N LEU A 35 -12.41 17.97 17.90
CA LEU A 35 -12.55 16.82 17.01
C LEU A 35 -13.34 17.25 15.78
N VAL A 36 -12.88 16.83 14.61
CA VAL A 36 -13.58 17.06 13.34
C VAL A 36 -13.91 15.71 12.71
N SER A 37 -15.13 15.58 12.21
CA SER A 37 -15.59 14.43 11.44
C SER A 37 -16.44 14.91 10.26
N ASN A 38 -16.96 14.01 9.48
CA ASN A 38 -17.72 14.25 8.25
C ASN A 38 -16.87 14.13 6.99
N SER A 39 -16.94 12.96 6.38
CA SER A 39 -16.34 12.65 5.07
C SER A 39 -14.87 13.03 4.96
N MET A 40 -14.11 12.84 6.05
CA MET A 40 -12.67 13.10 6.07
C MET A 40 -11.90 12.08 5.25
N ASP A 41 -10.95 12.59 4.46
CA ASP A 41 -9.95 11.83 3.73
C ASP A 41 -8.59 12.55 3.80
N GLU A 42 -7.56 11.91 3.25
CA GLU A 42 -6.19 12.41 3.28
C GLU A 42 -6.04 13.78 2.59
N VAL A 43 -6.81 14.04 1.53
CA VAL A 43 -6.77 15.31 0.79
C VAL A 43 -7.37 16.43 1.62
N LEU A 44 -8.57 16.20 2.14
CA LEU A 44 -9.26 17.22 2.96
C LEU A 44 -8.50 17.51 4.26
N ILE A 45 -7.94 16.47 4.91
CA ILE A 45 -7.12 16.66 6.12
C ILE A 45 -5.90 17.53 5.83
N ARG A 46 -5.17 17.22 4.75
CA ARG A 46 -4.01 18.02 4.33
C ARG A 46 -4.41 19.47 4.08
N ASP A 47 -5.50 19.68 3.37
CA ASP A 47 -5.94 21.04 3.02
C ASP A 47 -6.38 21.83 4.26
N LEU A 48 -7.05 21.20 5.22
CA LEU A 48 -7.40 21.82 6.50
C LEU A 48 -6.16 22.21 7.31
N ILE A 49 -5.15 21.34 7.36
CA ILE A 49 -3.88 21.61 8.05
C ILE A 49 -3.15 22.79 7.36
N MET A 50 -3.10 22.80 6.02
CA MET A 50 -2.48 23.90 5.27
C MET A 50 -3.19 25.24 5.48
N GLN A 51 -4.50 25.23 5.68
CA GLN A 51 -5.28 26.43 6.04
C GLN A 51 -5.09 26.84 7.50
N GLY A 52 -4.32 26.11 8.29
CA GLY A 52 -4.06 26.39 9.70
C GLY A 52 -5.26 26.10 10.61
N ALA A 53 -6.10 25.15 10.26
CA ALA A 53 -7.20 24.71 11.11
C ALA A 53 -6.70 24.23 12.48
N GLN A 54 -7.41 24.58 13.54
CA GLN A 54 -7.07 24.25 14.92
C GLN A 54 -7.81 22.96 15.34
N ILE A 55 -7.26 21.83 14.96
CA ILE A 55 -7.89 20.50 15.12
C ILE A 55 -6.93 19.58 15.87
N ASP A 56 -7.42 18.93 16.90
CA ASP A 56 -6.65 17.95 17.68
C ASP A 56 -6.88 16.50 17.22
N THR A 57 -8.05 16.20 16.65
CA THR A 57 -8.45 14.83 16.32
C THR A 57 -9.35 14.80 15.09
N PHE A 58 -9.13 13.83 14.21
CA PHE A 58 -9.98 13.57 13.05
C PHE A 58 -10.75 12.26 13.24
N GLY A 59 -12.06 12.30 13.04
CA GLY A 59 -12.90 11.13 12.91
C GLY A 59 -13.03 10.73 11.44
N ILE A 60 -12.40 9.61 11.07
CA ILE A 60 -12.37 9.10 9.70
C ILE A 60 -13.14 7.78 9.67
N GLY A 61 -14.08 7.64 8.76
CA GLY A 61 -14.94 6.45 8.66
C GLY A 61 -15.10 5.97 7.23
N GLU A 62 -16.25 6.30 6.62
CA GLU A 62 -16.66 5.80 5.30
C GLU A 62 -15.58 5.87 4.23
N ARG A 63 -14.91 7.00 4.05
CA ARG A 63 -13.91 7.18 3.00
C ARG A 63 -12.68 6.31 3.20
N LEU A 64 -12.32 6.01 4.45
CA LEU A 64 -11.22 5.10 4.78
C LEU A 64 -11.60 3.64 4.53
N ILE A 65 -12.73 3.19 5.10
CA ILE A 65 -13.12 1.77 5.02
C ILE A 65 -13.56 1.34 3.62
N THR A 66 -14.04 2.27 2.79
CA THR A 66 -14.39 2.01 1.38
C THR A 66 -13.21 2.22 0.44
N SER A 67 -12.05 2.69 0.93
CA SER A 67 -10.90 3.08 0.10
C SER A 67 -11.32 3.98 -1.08
N ARG A 68 -12.05 5.04 -0.79
CA ARG A 68 -12.82 5.83 -1.78
C ARG A 68 -12.02 6.27 -3.00
N SER A 69 -10.74 6.58 -2.85
CA SER A 69 -9.85 6.98 -3.96
C SER A 69 -9.60 5.83 -4.93
N GLU A 70 -9.47 4.59 -4.39
CA GLU A 70 -9.24 3.37 -5.17
C GLU A 70 -10.01 2.19 -4.54
N PRO A 71 -11.34 2.13 -4.74
CA PRO A 71 -12.19 1.17 -4.03
C PRO A 71 -12.10 -0.26 -4.58
N VAL A 72 -11.42 -0.47 -5.69
CA VAL A 72 -11.35 -1.75 -6.40
C VAL A 72 -9.90 -2.11 -6.72
N PHE A 73 -9.49 -3.32 -6.32
CA PHE A 73 -8.26 -3.93 -6.86
C PHE A 73 -8.54 -4.45 -8.26
N GLY A 74 -7.97 -3.81 -9.28
CA GLY A 74 -8.06 -4.26 -10.66
C GLY A 74 -7.41 -5.63 -10.84
N GLY A 75 -8.19 -6.61 -11.32
CA GLY A 75 -7.69 -7.94 -11.68
C GLY A 75 -7.43 -8.05 -13.17
N VAL A 76 -6.32 -8.70 -13.54
CA VAL A 76 -6.00 -9.01 -14.94
C VAL A 76 -5.65 -10.49 -15.06
N TYR A 77 -6.26 -11.15 -16.04
CA TYR A 77 -5.93 -12.53 -16.40
C TYR A 77 -5.16 -12.57 -17.73
N LYS A 78 -4.03 -13.26 -17.73
CA LYS A 78 -3.23 -13.47 -18.94
C LYS A 78 -2.73 -14.90 -18.97
N LEU A 79 -2.85 -15.56 -20.15
CA LEU A 79 -2.27 -16.88 -20.37
C LEU A 79 -0.74 -16.75 -20.36
N ALA A 80 -0.08 -17.48 -19.47
CA ALA A 80 1.37 -17.49 -19.31
C ALA A 80 2.03 -18.81 -19.72
N ALA A 81 1.30 -19.91 -19.68
CA ALA A 81 1.75 -21.21 -20.12
C ALA A 81 0.57 -22.14 -20.41
N VAL A 82 0.80 -23.19 -21.16
CA VAL A 82 -0.10 -24.35 -21.32
C VAL A 82 0.70 -25.63 -21.04
N GLU A 83 0.05 -26.65 -20.56
CA GLU A 83 0.63 -27.99 -20.41
C GLU A 83 0.17 -28.84 -21.61
N ASP A 84 1.09 -29.57 -22.23
CA ASP A 84 0.77 -30.49 -23.33
C ASP A 84 0.32 -31.85 -22.78
N GLU A 85 -0.03 -32.78 -23.69
CA GLU A 85 -0.49 -34.14 -23.37
C GLU A 85 0.58 -34.99 -22.62
N ASN A 86 1.84 -34.59 -22.68
CA ASN A 86 2.97 -35.26 -22.03
C ASN A 86 3.36 -34.60 -20.70
N GLY A 87 2.62 -33.57 -20.24
CA GLY A 87 2.93 -32.82 -19.04
C GLY A 87 4.04 -31.77 -19.21
N ILE A 88 4.39 -31.43 -20.46
CA ILE A 88 5.43 -30.44 -20.75
C ILE A 88 4.81 -29.04 -20.72
N ILE A 89 5.40 -28.16 -19.91
CA ILE A 89 4.97 -26.77 -19.80
C ILE A 89 5.51 -25.95 -20.99
N ILE A 90 4.60 -25.48 -21.83
CA ILE A 90 4.91 -24.65 -23.00
C ILE A 90 4.63 -23.19 -22.64
N PRO A 91 5.65 -22.31 -22.55
CA PRO A 91 5.44 -20.91 -22.20
C PRO A 91 4.63 -20.19 -23.27
N LYS A 92 3.79 -19.26 -22.82
CA LYS A 92 2.99 -18.37 -23.67
C LYS A 92 3.20 -16.92 -23.24
N ILE A 93 3.21 -16.03 -24.20
CA ILE A 93 3.36 -14.60 -23.96
C ILE A 93 2.27 -13.83 -24.69
N LYS A 94 1.72 -12.82 -24.04
CA LYS A 94 0.87 -11.84 -24.69
C LYS A 94 1.75 -10.76 -25.28
N VAL A 95 1.82 -10.67 -26.61
CA VAL A 95 2.48 -9.56 -27.31
C VAL A 95 1.59 -8.33 -27.24
N SER A 96 2.16 -7.18 -26.94
CA SER A 96 1.47 -5.89 -26.89
C SER A 96 2.44 -4.78 -27.27
N GLU A 97 1.93 -3.74 -27.94
CA GLU A 97 2.69 -2.52 -28.23
C GLU A 97 3.10 -1.78 -26.94
N ASN A 98 2.29 -1.89 -25.89
CA ASN A 98 2.64 -1.36 -24.57
C ASN A 98 3.45 -2.42 -23.80
N VAL A 99 4.72 -2.13 -23.55
CA VAL A 99 5.67 -3.00 -22.83
C VAL A 99 5.14 -3.41 -21.45
N GLU A 100 4.48 -2.52 -20.72
CA GLU A 100 3.89 -2.81 -19.39
C GLU A 100 2.78 -3.88 -19.45
N LYS A 101 2.20 -4.11 -20.64
CA LYS A 101 1.16 -5.12 -20.86
C LYS A 101 1.70 -6.47 -21.30
N ILE A 102 2.99 -6.58 -21.59
CA ILE A 102 3.64 -7.84 -21.94
C ILE A 102 3.68 -8.72 -20.69
N SER A 103 3.20 -9.97 -20.82
CA SER A 103 3.25 -10.92 -19.72
C SER A 103 4.63 -11.58 -19.64
N ILE A 104 5.11 -11.81 -18.42
CA ILE A 104 6.24 -12.72 -18.20
C ILE A 104 5.74 -14.15 -18.38
N PRO A 105 6.29 -14.90 -19.35
CA PRO A 105 5.79 -16.25 -19.68
C PRO A 105 6.13 -17.28 -18.60
N HIS A 106 5.61 -18.50 -18.78
CA HIS A 106 5.86 -19.67 -17.96
C HIS A 106 5.05 -19.75 -16.66
N PHE A 107 5.06 -20.93 -16.02
CA PHE A 107 4.48 -21.17 -14.69
C PHE A 107 5.50 -20.76 -13.63
N LYS A 108 5.10 -19.85 -12.71
CA LYS A 108 6.02 -19.09 -11.85
C LYS A 108 5.61 -19.13 -10.38
N LYS A 109 6.59 -18.87 -9.51
CA LYS A 109 6.42 -18.58 -8.09
C LYS A 109 6.87 -17.15 -7.79
N VAL A 110 6.36 -16.61 -6.68
CA VAL A 110 6.79 -15.32 -6.14
C VAL A 110 7.31 -15.55 -4.73
N TYR A 111 8.54 -15.14 -4.50
CA TYR A 111 9.16 -15.10 -3.18
C TYR A 111 9.29 -13.67 -2.70
N ARG A 112 9.08 -13.45 -1.40
CA ARG A 112 9.43 -12.20 -0.73
C ARG A 112 10.63 -12.43 0.16
N PHE A 113 11.66 -11.63 -0.02
CA PHE A 113 12.88 -11.66 0.78
C PHE A 113 12.76 -10.70 1.96
N TYR A 114 13.14 -11.19 3.13
CA TYR A 114 13.17 -10.44 4.38
C TYR A 114 14.61 -10.42 4.90
N GLY A 115 15.13 -9.23 5.24
CA GLY A 115 16.45 -9.12 5.87
C GLY A 115 16.46 -9.84 7.21
N ARG A 116 17.42 -10.74 7.42
CA ARG A 116 17.53 -11.54 8.67
C ARG A 116 17.71 -10.64 9.90
N ASP A 117 18.45 -9.53 9.77
CA ASP A 117 18.71 -8.62 10.87
C ASP A 117 17.52 -7.72 11.22
N THR A 118 16.69 -7.37 10.25
CA THR A 118 15.63 -6.36 10.41
C THR A 118 14.22 -6.95 10.40
N GLY A 119 14.05 -8.15 9.85
CA GLY A 119 12.74 -8.75 9.58
C GLY A 119 11.89 -7.98 8.56
N LYS A 120 12.44 -6.93 7.92
CA LYS A 120 11.70 -6.12 6.93
C LYS A 120 11.81 -6.74 5.55
N ALA A 121 10.74 -6.57 4.76
CA ALA A 121 10.75 -6.94 3.34
C ALA A 121 11.75 -6.06 2.58
N ILE A 122 12.60 -6.66 1.76
CA ILE A 122 13.68 -5.99 1.01
C ILE A 122 13.56 -6.16 -0.50
N ALA A 123 12.93 -7.22 -0.98
CA ALA A 123 12.70 -7.47 -2.40
C ALA A 123 11.61 -8.52 -2.62
N ASP A 124 11.02 -8.51 -3.81
CA ASP A 124 10.22 -9.61 -4.36
C ASP A 124 10.99 -10.24 -5.53
N TYR A 125 10.97 -11.56 -5.61
CA TYR A 125 11.69 -12.34 -6.61
C TYR A 125 10.75 -13.34 -7.29
N ILE A 126 10.78 -13.37 -8.63
CA ILE A 126 9.97 -14.27 -9.45
C ILE A 126 10.88 -15.38 -9.99
N THR A 127 10.49 -16.64 -9.77
CA THR A 127 11.18 -17.81 -10.27
C THR A 127 10.26 -18.65 -11.16
N LEU A 128 10.81 -19.60 -11.89
CA LEU A 128 10.03 -20.71 -12.44
C LEU A 128 9.50 -21.59 -11.30
N TYR A 129 8.37 -22.26 -11.52
CA TYR A 129 7.71 -23.05 -10.49
C TYR A 129 8.59 -24.18 -9.91
N ASN A 130 9.44 -24.77 -10.74
CA ASN A 130 10.36 -25.85 -10.36
C ASN A 130 11.69 -25.38 -9.77
N GLU A 131 11.98 -24.08 -9.80
CA GLU A 131 13.18 -23.52 -9.18
C GLU A 131 13.01 -23.41 -7.67
N GLN A 132 14.11 -23.63 -6.95
CA GLN A 132 14.18 -23.44 -5.50
C GLN A 132 15.10 -22.28 -5.19
N VAL A 133 14.68 -21.45 -4.24
CA VAL A 133 15.48 -20.33 -3.75
C VAL A 133 16.35 -20.85 -2.59
N ASP A 134 17.66 -20.73 -2.74
CA ASP A 134 18.64 -21.00 -1.68
C ASP A 134 18.97 -19.67 -0.99
N ASP A 135 18.38 -19.44 0.18
CA ASP A 135 18.54 -18.18 0.92
C ASP A 135 19.83 -18.11 1.77
N GLU A 136 20.68 -19.15 1.66
CA GLU A 136 22.06 -19.13 2.19
C GLU A 136 23.06 -18.57 1.17
N LYS A 137 22.63 -18.32 -0.07
CA LYS A 137 23.46 -17.74 -1.15
C LYS A 137 23.02 -16.35 -1.52
N ASP A 138 23.98 -15.55 -1.95
CA ASP A 138 23.69 -14.25 -2.54
C ASP A 138 22.94 -14.40 -3.86
N ILE A 139 21.90 -13.59 -4.06
CA ILE A 139 21.09 -13.63 -5.27
C ILE A 139 21.14 -12.26 -5.95
N GLU A 140 21.46 -12.24 -7.23
CA GLU A 140 21.36 -11.06 -8.05
C GLU A 140 19.93 -10.91 -8.58
N LEU A 141 19.30 -9.80 -8.23
CA LEU A 141 17.98 -9.42 -8.74
C LEU A 141 18.14 -8.36 -9.82
N PHE A 142 17.32 -8.42 -10.86
CA PHE A 142 17.27 -7.39 -11.89
C PHE A 142 15.83 -7.08 -12.28
N ASP A 143 15.61 -5.86 -12.79
CA ASP A 143 14.34 -5.46 -13.36
C ASP A 143 14.21 -6.04 -14.78
N PRO A 144 13.22 -6.91 -15.07
CA PRO A 144 13.08 -7.49 -16.39
C PRO A 144 12.84 -6.47 -17.51
N SER A 145 12.33 -5.29 -17.19
CA SER A 145 12.14 -4.19 -18.16
C SER A 145 13.37 -3.30 -18.32
N ALA A 146 14.35 -3.41 -17.41
CA ALA A 146 15.56 -2.59 -17.36
C ALA A 146 16.72 -3.41 -16.76
N THR A 147 17.19 -4.43 -17.47
CA THR A 147 18.14 -5.46 -16.99
C THR A 147 19.46 -4.91 -16.44
N TRP A 148 19.83 -3.66 -16.78
CA TRP A 148 20.98 -2.96 -16.18
C TRP A 148 20.73 -2.49 -14.74
N LYS A 149 19.48 -2.50 -14.28
CA LYS A 149 19.13 -2.24 -12.90
C LYS A 149 19.18 -3.54 -12.13
N ALA A 150 20.36 -3.90 -11.69
CA ALA A 150 20.61 -5.11 -10.90
C ALA A 150 21.03 -4.74 -9.47
N LYS A 151 20.71 -5.65 -8.54
CA LYS A 151 21.07 -5.55 -7.12
C LYS A 151 21.34 -6.94 -6.56
N THR A 152 22.49 -7.14 -5.94
CA THR A 152 22.75 -8.35 -5.16
C THR A 152 22.12 -8.23 -3.77
N VAL A 153 21.39 -9.26 -3.37
CA VAL A 153 20.76 -9.38 -2.06
C VAL A 153 21.44 -10.51 -1.30
N TYR A 154 21.80 -10.23 -0.06
CA TYR A 154 22.47 -11.13 0.86
C TYR A 154 21.81 -11.09 2.25
N ASN A 155 22.10 -12.05 3.11
CA ASN A 155 21.61 -12.15 4.49
C ASN A 155 20.08 -11.98 4.61
N PHE A 156 19.35 -12.78 3.88
CA PHE A 156 17.89 -12.72 3.82
C PHE A 156 17.26 -14.08 4.12
N THR A 157 15.95 -14.08 4.35
CA THR A 157 15.10 -15.27 4.38
C THR A 157 14.08 -15.15 3.26
N ALA A 158 13.93 -16.18 2.42
CA ALA A 158 12.96 -16.25 1.35
C ALA A 158 11.64 -16.87 1.82
N ARG A 159 10.50 -16.22 1.52
CA ARG A 159 9.17 -16.78 1.79
C ARG A 159 8.34 -16.81 0.52
N GLU A 160 7.86 -17.99 0.13
CA GLU A 160 6.90 -18.13 -0.96
C GLU A 160 5.60 -17.40 -0.62
N ARG A 161 5.04 -16.70 -1.60
CA ARG A 161 3.84 -15.88 -1.43
C ARG A 161 2.57 -16.50 -2.00
N GLN A 162 2.71 -17.51 -2.82
CA GLN A 162 1.59 -18.28 -3.38
C GLN A 162 1.28 -19.42 -2.43
N VAL A 163 0.19 -19.32 -1.71
CA VAL A 163 -0.29 -20.35 -0.79
C VAL A 163 -1.62 -20.90 -1.31
N PRO A 164 -1.87 -22.21 -1.21
CA PRO A 164 -3.19 -22.76 -1.53
C PRO A 164 -4.26 -22.12 -0.66
N ILE A 165 -5.42 -21.84 -1.28
CA ILE A 165 -6.55 -21.23 -0.58
C ILE A 165 -7.50 -22.31 -0.03
N PHE A 166 -7.37 -23.55 -0.52
CA PHE A 166 -8.18 -24.71 -0.11
C PHE A 166 -7.29 -25.86 0.29
#